data_7eff5f454c3418ed633cfd44d4c1a1dc
#
_entry.id   7eff5f454c3418ed633cfd44d4c1a1dc
#
_cell.length_a   1.000
_cell.length_b   1.000
_cell.length_c   1.000
_cell.angle_alpha   90.00
_cell.angle_beta   90.00
_cell.angle_gamma   90.00
#
_symmetry.space_group_name_H-M   'P 1'
#
loop_
_entity.id
_entity.type
_entity.pdbx_description
1 polymer ?
#
loop_
_entity_poly.entity_id
_entity_poly.type
_entity_poly.pdbx_seq_one_letter_code
_entity_poly.pdbx_strand_id
1 'polypeptide(L)'
;MRALETEDVDIIYDLCSKNKLFYEFHQPFVTRESILDDRNALPPGKSKEDKAYIGLFDGDMLVAVMDLIYGYPTEEIVWIGFFMMDTAYQNQGIGTQIIQEAVEAMKNAGYREIRLGVDYGNPQSFAFWSKNKFTVIQEKEYIVMQRVLS
;
A
#
# COMPACT_ATOMS: atom_id res chain seq x y z
N MET A 1 -10.61 -8.65 6.98
CA MET A 1 -10.02 -8.30 5.67
C MET A 1 -10.96 -8.73 4.54
N ARG A 2 -11.18 -7.87 3.59
CA ARG A 2 -11.96 -8.22 2.39
C ARG A 2 -11.54 -7.37 1.20
N ALA A 3 -11.87 -7.83 -0.01
CA ALA A 3 -11.69 -7.03 -1.22
C ALA A 3 -12.56 -5.78 -1.15
N LEU A 4 -12.03 -4.66 -1.65
CA LEU A 4 -12.77 -3.40 -1.77
C LEU A 4 -13.32 -3.28 -3.18
N GLU A 5 -14.62 -3.01 -3.26
CA GLU A 5 -15.34 -2.90 -4.52
C GLU A 5 -15.61 -1.43 -4.85
N THR A 6 -16.20 -1.17 -6.02
CA THR A 6 -16.55 0.20 -6.43
C THR A 6 -17.53 0.86 -5.45
N GLU A 7 -18.40 0.08 -4.83
CA GLU A 7 -19.36 0.57 -3.84
C GLU A 7 -18.69 1.08 -2.56
N ASP A 8 -17.44 0.72 -2.32
CA ASP A 8 -16.69 1.12 -1.13
C ASP A 8 -16.00 2.48 -1.27
N VAL A 9 -16.17 3.17 -2.41
CA VAL A 9 -15.41 4.40 -2.70
C VAL A 9 -15.56 5.46 -1.62
N ASP A 10 -16.73 5.61 -1.02
CA ASP A 10 -16.96 6.64 -0.01
C ASP A 10 -16.17 6.39 1.28
N ILE A 11 -16.12 5.16 1.75
CA ILE A 11 -15.36 4.84 2.97
C ILE A 11 -13.85 4.92 2.72
N ILE A 12 -13.41 4.61 1.51
CA ILE A 12 -12.00 4.77 1.12
C ILE A 12 -11.65 6.26 1.08
N TYR A 13 -12.52 7.07 0.47
CA TYR A 13 -12.31 8.51 0.41
C TYR A 13 -12.24 9.13 1.81
N ASP A 14 -13.13 8.74 2.72
CA ASP A 14 -13.12 9.23 4.09
C ASP A 14 -11.80 8.92 4.80
N LEU A 15 -11.28 7.73 4.60
CA LEU A 15 -9.99 7.34 5.18
C LEU A 15 -8.83 8.13 4.56
N CYS A 16 -8.76 8.18 3.23
CA CYS A 16 -7.64 8.81 2.53
C CYS A 16 -7.61 10.31 2.72
N SER A 17 -8.77 10.99 2.67
CA SER A 17 -8.84 12.45 2.74
C SER A 17 -8.37 13.03 4.06
N LYS A 18 -8.36 12.24 5.12
CA LYS A 18 -7.82 12.65 6.43
C LYS A 18 -6.28 12.66 6.45
N ASN A 19 -5.64 11.97 5.52
CA ASN A 19 -4.19 11.84 5.44
C ASN A 19 -3.57 13.00 4.66
N LYS A 20 -3.74 14.21 5.14
CA LYS A 20 -3.33 15.43 4.45
C LYS A 20 -1.84 15.53 4.25
N LEU A 21 -1.05 15.08 5.21
CA LEU A 21 0.41 15.11 5.12
C LEU A 21 0.89 14.26 3.93
N PHE A 22 0.31 13.08 3.74
CA PHE A 22 0.67 12.22 2.61
C PHE A 22 0.48 12.98 1.28
N TYR A 23 -0.66 13.65 1.11
CA TYR A 23 -1.00 14.32 -0.15
C TYR A 23 -0.26 15.64 -0.35
N GLU A 24 0.43 16.17 0.66
CA GLU A 24 1.38 17.28 0.45
C GLU A 24 2.54 16.85 -0.44
N PHE A 25 2.92 15.58 -0.37
CA PHE A 25 4.04 15.01 -1.14
C PHE A 25 3.57 14.18 -2.34
N HIS A 26 2.29 13.90 -2.42
CA HIS A 26 1.69 13.07 -3.48
C HIS A 26 0.51 13.80 -4.10
N GLN A 27 0.80 14.71 -5.02
CA GLN A 27 -0.24 15.50 -5.70
C GLN A 27 -0.80 14.72 -6.90
N PRO A 28 -2.06 14.98 -7.29
CA PRO A 28 -3.05 15.86 -6.66
C PRO A 28 -3.71 15.21 -5.43
N PHE A 29 -4.44 16.03 -4.65
CA PHE A 29 -5.20 15.51 -3.51
C PHE A 29 -6.21 14.45 -3.98
N VAL A 30 -6.49 13.49 -3.11
CA VAL A 30 -7.36 12.36 -3.44
C VAL A 30 -8.77 12.81 -3.83
N THR A 31 -9.34 12.14 -4.82
CA THR A 31 -10.75 12.28 -5.22
C THR A 31 -11.37 10.89 -5.30
N ARG A 32 -12.70 10.83 -5.33
CA ARG A 32 -13.38 9.53 -5.53
C ARG A 32 -13.00 8.92 -6.87
N GLU A 33 -12.87 9.74 -7.90
CA GLU A 33 -12.43 9.30 -9.22
C GLU A 33 -11.01 8.70 -9.20
N SER A 34 -10.07 9.36 -8.50
CA SER A 34 -8.71 8.85 -8.41
C SER A 34 -8.64 7.51 -7.66
N ILE A 35 -9.51 7.30 -6.68
CA ILE A 35 -9.60 6.02 -5.97
C ILE A 35 -10.06 4.91 -6.91
N LEU A 36 -11.07 5.16 -7.72
CA LEU A 36 -11.57 4.18 -8.69
C LEU A 36 -10.53 3.89 -9.76
N ASP A 37 -9.81 4.91 -10.22
CA ASP A 37 -8.72 4.73 -11.18
C ASP A 37 -7.60 3.86 -10.59
N ASP A 38 -7.21 4.12 -9.36
CA ASP A 38 -6.15 3.34 -8.67
C ASP A 38 -6.58 1.90 -8.44
N ARG A 39 -7.84 1.70 -8.06
CA ARG A 39 -8.39 0.35 -7.86
C ARG A 39 -8.29 -0.50 -9.13
N ASN A 40 -8.44 0.12 -10.27
CA ASN A 40 -8.42 -0.57 -11.57
C ASN A 40 -7.06 -0.51 -12.26
N ALA A 41 -6.11 0.28 -11.75
CA ALA A 41 -4.80 0.45 -12.38
C ALA A 41 -3.97 -0.82 -12.33
N LEU A 42 -3.30 -1.13 -13.43
CA LEU A 42 -2.42 -2.28 -13.55
C LEU A 42 -1.13 -1.86 -14.27
N PRO A 43 0.04 -2.31 -13.77
CA PRO A 43 1.27 -2.08 -14.51
C PRO A 43 1.33 -2.93 -15.78
N PRO A 44 2.22 -2.62 -16.72
CA PRO A 44 2.35 -3.37 -17.95
C PRO A 44 2.55 -4.87 -17.71
N GLY A 45 1.84 -5.70 -18.46
CA GLY A 45 1.97 -7.15 -18.39
C GLY A 45 1.18 -7.84 -17.29
N LYS A 46 0.44 -7.08 -16.48
CA LYS A 46 -0.36 -7.65 -15.39
C LYS A 46 -1.84 -7.58 -15.70
N SER A 47 -2.61 -8.48 -15.10
CA SER A 47 -4.06 -8.59 -15.25
C SER A 47 -4.78 -8.44 -13.91
N LYS A 48 -6.11 -8.43 -13.93
CA LYS A 48 -6.93 -8.31 -12.72
C LYS A 48 -6.62 -9.38 -11.69
N GLU A 49 -6.31 -10.59 -12.15
CA GLU A 49 -6.01 -11.73 -11.28
C GLU A 49 -4.72 -11.53 -10.49
N ASP A 50 -3.85 -10.63 -10.95
CA ASP A 50 -2.58 -10.34 -10.30
C ASP A 50 -2.69 -9.25 -9.24
N LYS A 51 -3.87 -8.66 -9.08
CA LYS A 51 -4.06 -7.51 -8.19
C LYS A 51 -5.00 -7.85 -7.04
N ALA A 52 -4.62 -7.39 -5.84
CA ALA A 52 -5.51 -7.38 -4.68
C ALA A 52 -5.64 -5.95 -4.16
N TYR A 53 -6.85 -5.42 -4.14
CA TYR A 53 -7.17 -4.11 -3.58
C TYR A 53 -8.08 -4.37 -2.38
N ILE A 54 -7.51 -4.31 -1.18
CA ILE A 54 -8.15 -4.87 0.02
C ILE A 54 -8.28 -3.83 1.12
N GLY A 55 -9.30 -4.03 1.95
CA GLY A 55 -9.52 -3.25 3.16
C GLY A 55 -9.35 -4.12 4.40
N LEU A 56 -8.77 -3.52 5.42
CA LEU A 56 -8.67 -4.11 6.75
C LEU A 56 -9.63 -3.37 7.65
N PHE A 57 -10.45 -4.12 8.39
CA PHE A 57 -11.57 -3.56 9.15
C PHE A 57 -11.45 -3.90 10.63
N ASP A 58 -11.93 -2.98 11.46
CA ASP A 58 -12.21 -3.20 12.87
C ASP A 58 -13.74 -3.13 13.01
N GLY A 59 -14.42 -4.30 13.09
CA GLY A 59 -15.84 -4.34 12.94
C GLY A 59 -16.26 -3.82 11.56
N ASP A 60 -17.07 -2.77 11.52
CA ASP A 60 -17.51 -2.14 10.27
C ASP A 60 -16.63 -0.96 9.86
N MET A 61 -15.64 -0.60 10.67
CA MET A 61 -14.76 0.55 10.41
C MET A 61 -13.59 0.15 9.53
N LEU A 62 -13.41 0.83 8.40
CA LEU A 62 -12.23 0.64 7.56
C LEU A 62 -11.02 1.26 8.26
N VAL A 63 -10.04 0.43 8.57
CA VAL A 63 -8.81 0.82 9.27
C VAL A 63 -7.68 1.13 8.29
N ALA A 64 -7.56 0.33 7.21
CA ALA A 64 -6.47 0.47 6.26
C ALA A 64 -6.88 -0.01 4.88
N VAL A 65 -6.22 0.54 3.86
CA VAL A 65 -6.35 0.15 2.45
C VAL A 65 -4.99 -0.33 1.98
N MET A 66 -4.95 -1.44 1.26
CA MET A 66 -3.73 -1.98 0.68
C MET A 66 -3.95 -2.42 -0.75
N ASP A 67 -3.06 -2.01 -1.64
CA ASP A 67 -3.03 -2.38 -3.05
C ASP A 67 -1.78 -3.23 -3.30
N LEU A 68 -1.97 -4.45 -3.77
CA LEU A 68 -0.90 -5.40 -4.03
C LEU A 68 -0.94 -5.86 -5.47
N ILE A 69 0.24 -5.91 -6.11
CA ILE A 69 0.41 -6.51 -7.42
C ILE A 69 1.35 -7.71 -7.24
N TYR A 70 0.83 -8.90 -7.48
CA TYR A 70 1.60 -10.14 -7.35
C TYR A 70 2.43 -10.39 -8.60
N GLY A 71 3.71 -10.71 -8.41
CA GLY A 71 4.59 -11.03 -9.51
C GLY A 71 4.99 -9.82 -10.34
N TYR A 72 5.30 -8.69 -9.70
CA TYR A 72 5.72 -7.48 -10.38
C TYR A 72 6.83 -6.78 -9.58
N PRO A 73 7.90 -6.27 -10.22
CA PRO A 73 8.20 -6.30 -11.65
C PRO A 73 8.63 -7.66 -12.21
N THR A 74 8.91 -8.63 -11.35
CA THR A 74 9.16 -10.02 -11.75
C THR A 74 8.32 -10.99 -10.92
N GLU A 75 8.21 -12.24 -11.36
CA GLU A 75 7.35 -13.24 -10.72
C GLU A 75 7.65 -13.48 -9.24
N GLU A 76 8.87 -13.20 -8.79
CA GLU A 76 9.31 -13.44 -7.41
C GLU A 76 8.96 -12.30 -6.46
N ILE A 77 8.43 -11.20 -6.97
CA ILE A 77 8.24 -9.95 -6.23
C ILE A 77 6.76 -9.61 -6.12
N VAL A 78 6.37 -9.08 -4.95
CA VAL A 78 5.07 -8.44 -4.76
C VAL A 78 5.32 -6.94 -4.66
N TRP A 79 4.53 -6.15 -5.40
CA TRP A 79 4.60 -4.70 -5.36
C TRP A 79 3.44 -4.17 -4.52
N ILE A 80 3.76 -3.38 -3.49
CA ILE A 80 2.75 -2.64 -2.74
C ILE A 80 2.52 -1.32 -3.48
N GLY A 81 1.39 -1.21 -4.17
CA GLY A 81 1.05 -0.01 -4.90
C GLY A 81 0.52 1.11 -4.02
N PHE A 82 -0.10 0.74 -2.90
CA PHE A 82 -0.67 1.70 -1.97
C PHE A 82 -0.87 1.04 -0.60
N PHE A 83 -0.58 1.78 0.45
CA PHE A 83 -0.93 1.39 1.81
C PHE A 83 -1.23 2.65 2.60
N MET A 84 -2.42 2.73 3.17
CA MET A 84 -2.82 3.89 3.94
C MET A 84 -3.72 3.48 5.09
N MET A 85 -3.48 4.09 6.26
CA MET A 85 -4.27 3.85 7.45
C MET A 85 -5.14 5.05 7.79
N ASP A 86 -6.29 4.79 8.39
CA ASP A 86 -7.09 5.83 9.01
C ASP A 86 -6.25 6.51 10.10
N THR A 87 -6.29 7.83 10.16
CA THR A 87 -5.47 8.60 11.09
C THR A 87 -5.75 8.26 12.56
N ALA A 88 -6.98 7.82 12.88
CA ALA A 88 -7.34 7.41 14.23
C ALA A 88 -6.60 6.15 14.70
N TYR A 89 -6.06 5.36 13.78
CA TYR A 89 -5.37 4.10 14.09
C TYR A 89 -3.86 4.20 13.93
N GLN A 90 -3.34 5.35 13.53
CA GLN A 90 -1.90 5.55 13.32
C GLN A 90 -1.17 5.72 14.67
N ASN A 91 0.15 5.46 14.64
CA ASN A 91 1.06 5.61 15.80
C ASN A 91 0.73 4.70 16.99
N GLN A 92 0.11 3.55 16.73
CA GLN A 92 -0.26 2.58 17.75
C GLN A 92 0.33 1.18 17.49
N GLY A 93 1.24 1.07 16.51
CA GLY A 93 1.84 -0.21 16.12
C GLY A 93 0.97 -1.08 15.23
N ILE A 94 -0.25 -0.66 14.91
CA ILE A 94 -1.20 -1.43 14.10
C ILE A 94 -0.68 -1.58 12.67
N GLY A 95 -0.15 -0.52 12.07
CA GLY A 95 0.42 -0.57 10.73
C GLY A 95 1.57 -1.56 10.63
N THR A 96 2.46 -1.56 11.61
CA THR A 96 3.56 -2.52 11.67
C THR A 96 3.04 -3.96 11.77
N GLN A 97 2.01 -4.19 12.58
CA GLN A 97 1.38 -5.51 12.69
C GLN A 97 0.80 -5.97 11.36
N ILE A 98 0.09 -5.09 10.66
CA ILE A 98 -0.49 -5.38 9.34
C ILE A 98 0.61 -5.77 8.36
N ILE A 99 1.69 -5.01 8.30
CA ILE A 99 2.81 -5.28 7.39
C ILE A 99 3.50 -6.60 7.75
N GLN A 100 3.69 -6.91 9.02
CA GLN A 100 4.27 -8.19 9.42
C GLN A 100 3.41 -9.38 8.99
N GLU A 101 2.11 -9.28 9.13
CA GLU A 101 1.19 -10.32 8.68
C GLU A 101 1.24 -10.50 7.16
N ALA A 102 1.29 -9.38 6.42
CA ALA A 102 1.43 -9.41 4.96
C ALA A 102 2.77 -10.05 4.54
N VAL A 103 3.86 -9.68 5.20
CA VAL A 103 5.20 -10.24 4.96
C VAL A 103 5.18 -11.76 5.14
N GLU A 104 4.60 -12.25 6.23
CA GLU A 104 4.53 -13.69 6.50
C GLU A 104 3.68 -14.40 5.44
N ALA A 105 2.54 -13.82 5.07
CA ALA A 105 1.67 -14.41 4.05
C ALA A 105 2.37 -14.53 2.70
N MET A 106 3.10 -13.50 2.29
CA MET A 106 3.81 -13.48 1.01
C MET A 106 5.01 -14.43 1.01
N LYS A 107 5.74 -14.48 2.13
CA LYS A 107 6.83 -15.42 2.31
C LYS A 107 6.32 -16.86 2.19
N ASN A 108 5.22 -17.18 2.86
CA ASN A 108 4.61 -18.52 2.82
C ASN A 108 4.07 -18.86 1.43
N ALA A 109 3.70 -17.87 0.65
CA ALA A 109 3.25 -18.05 -0.74
C ALA A 109 4.42 -18.25 -1.72
N GLY A 110 5.67 -18.09 -1.26
CA GLY A 110 6.86 -18.36 -2.06
C GLY A 110 7.50 -17.13 -2.71
N TYR A 111 7.01 -15.93 -2.42
CA TYR A 111 7.65 -14.72 -2.93
C TYR A 111 8.96 -14.43 -2.20
N ARG A 112 9.89 -13.79 -2.88
CA ARG A 112 11.22 -13.50 -2.35
C ARG A 112 11.42 -12.07 -1.88
N GLU A 113 10.67 -11.14 -2.44
CA GLU A 113 10.81 -9.72 -2.13
C GLU A 113 9.47 -9.01 -2.16
N ILE A 114 9.39 -7.93 -1.40
CA ILE A 114 8.32 -6.95 -1.50
C ILE A 114 8.96 -5.61 -1.86
N ARG A 115 8.42 -4.93 -2.86
CA ARG A 115 8.89 -3.59 -3.28
C ARG A 115 7.75 -2.59 -3.26
N LEU A 116 8.12 -1.32 -3.13
CA LEU A 116 7.17 -0.21 -3.14
C LEU A 116 7.87 1.08 -3.54
N GLY A 117 7.08 2.12 -3.81
CA GLY A 117 7.59 3.46 -4.07
C GLY A 117 7.22 4.41 -2.94
N VAL A 118 8.14 5.31 -2.60
CA VAL A 118 7.93 6.35 -1.59
C VAL A 118 8.19 7.71 -2.23
N ASP A 119 7.27 8.66 -2.03
CA ASP A 119 7.43 10.02 -2.53
C ASP A 119 8.63 10.70 -1.86
N TYR A 120 9.40 11.47 -2.64
CA TYR A 120 10.52 12.22 -2.11
C TYR A 120 10.05 13.21 -1.05
N GLY A 121 10.84 13.33 0.00
CA GLY A 121 10.63 14.32 1.04
C GLY A 121 9.53 14.00 2.03
N ASN A 122 8.82 12.88 1.87
CA ASN A 122 7.80 12.47 2.82
C ASN A 122 8.43 11.72 4.01
N PRO A 123 8.67 12.40 5.14
CA PRO A 123 9.40 11.78 6.26
C PRO A 123 8.57 10.70 6.96
N GLN A 124 7.26 10.85 7.00
CA GLN A 124 6.37 9.89 7.65
C GLN A 124 6.40 8.54 6.93
N SER A 125 6.22 8.55 5.61
CA SER A 125 6.24 7.32 4.80
C SER A 125 7.61 6.66 4.83
N PHE A 126 8.66 7.43 4.62
CA PHE A 126 10.02 6.89 4.64
C PHE A 126 10.35 6.25 5.99
N ALA A 127 10.00 6.92 7.10
CA ALA A 127 10.26 6.41 8.45
C ALA A 127 9.48 5.12 8.71
N PHE A 128 8.21 5.06 8.27
CA PHE A 128 7.38 3.87 8.47
C PHE A 128 7.97 2.65 7.77
N TRP A 129 8.33 2.79 6.48
CA TRP A 129 8.87 1.66 5.72
C TRP A 129 10.26 1.26 6.20
N SER A 130 11.10 2.22 6.56
CA SER A 130 12.44 1.94 7.12
C SER A 130 12.32 1.18 8.45
N LYS A 131 11.41 1.58 9.31
CA LYS A 131 11.13 0.88 10.57
C LYS A 131 10.67 -0.55 10.32
N ASN A 132 9.96 -0.80 9.22
CA ASN A 132 9.48 -2.12 8.84
C ASN A 132 10.48 -2.88 7.97
N LYS A 133 11.76 -2.50 8.03
CA LYS A 133 12.90 -3.21 7.43
C LYS A 133 12.95 -3.15 5.90
N PHE A 134 12.32 -2.15 5.32
CA PHE A 134 12.49 -1.86 3.90
C PHE A 134 13.73 -0.97 3.72
N THR A 135 14.48 -1.21 2.65
CA THR A 135 15.71 -0.47 2.33
C THR A 135 15.64 0.10 0.93
N VAL A 136 16.28 1.25 0.73
CA VAL A 136 16.33 1.91 -0.58
C VAL A 136 17.17 1.08 -1.54
N ILE A 137 16.62 0.80 -2.72
CA ILE A 137 17.35 0.08 -3.78
C ILE A 137 17.52 0.92 -5.04
N GLN A 138 16.72 1.96 -5.22
CA GLN A 138 16.76 2.81 -6.41
C GLN A 138 16.09 4.15 -6.10
N GLU A 139 16.58 5.21 -6.74
CA GLU A 139 15.95 6.53 -6.70
C GLU A 139 15.71 6.98 -8.14
N LYS A 140 14.50 7.42 -8.43
CA LYS A 140 14.11 7.97 -9.73
C LYS A 140 13.06 9.06 -9.48
N GLU A 141 11.91 9.09 -10.16
CA GLU A 141 10.83 10.05 -9.84
C GLU A 141 10.30 9.87 -8.42
N TYR A 142 10.52 8.66 -7.85
CA TYR A 142 10.21 8.31 -6.48
C TYR A 142 11.29 7.35 -5.95
N ILE A 143 11.29 7.13 -4.65
CA ILE A 143 12.25 6.22 -4.00
C ILE A 143 11.69 4.81 -4.04
N VAL A 144 12.45 3.85 -4.58
CA VAL A 144 12.05 2.44 -4.56
C VAL A 144 12.67 1.77 -3.34
N MET A 145 11.85 1.13 -2.55
CA MET A 145 12.29 0.39 -1.36
C MET A 145 11.88 -1.07 -1.47
N GLN A 146 12.67 -1.93 -0.84
CA GLN A 146 12.38 -3.37 -0.82
C GLN A 146 12.64 -3.98 0.54
N ARG A 147 11.99 -5.11 0.77
CA ARG A 147 12.28 -6.02 1.85
C ARG A 147 12.48 -7.42 1.28
N VAL A 148 13.63 -8.04 1.58
CA VAL A 148 13.91 -9.42 1.19
C VAL A 148 13.22 -10.36 2.18
N LEU A 149 12.54 -11.35 1.65
CA LEU A 149 11.79 -12.34 2.42
C LEU A 149 12.63 -13.61 2.57
N SER A 150 13.22 -13.78 3.72
CA SER A 150 14.09 -14.90 3.96
C SER A 150 13.75 -15.68 5.22
#